data_8d21eb352650330865e10f2f41cc1325
#
_entry.id   8d21eb352650330865e10f2f41cc1325
#
_cell.length_a   1.000
_cell.length_b   1.000
_cell.length_c   1.000
_cell.angle_alpha   90.00
_cell.angle_beta   90.00
_cell.angle_gamma   90.00
#
_symmetry.space_group_name_H-M   'P 1'
#
loop_
_entity.id
_entity.type
_entity.pdbx_description
1 polymer ?
#
loop_
_entity_poly.entity_id
_entity_poly.type
_entity_poly.pdbx_seq_one_letter_code
_entity_poly.pdbx_strand_id
1 'polypeptide(L)'
;RSIIEAFLTLEYLFFNDLTQEERNFRFYVWQISGYKSRQNFFNERGELKENVTEKLKTELSEIKRLKLEIEKSPYFKTIKKQNLYKLDTYGLPRLESWSKLLKQSTLKTSIFGTSYKLYSNYAHSEFISLIQMNGKSTLNKGSKENNDAILTALRVVKMINCISIVGLKNKFDFASKVFEKYDEETKTTILFWNEFGIE
;
A
#
# COMPACT_ATOMS: atom_id res chain seq x y z
N ARG A 1 0.82 -7.39 -6.86
CA ARG A 1 1.77 -6.77 -5.94
C ARG A 1 1.23 -5.45 -5.39
N SER A 2 0.94 -4.46 -6.23
CA SER A 2 0.52 -3.11 -5.81
C SER A 2 -0.70 -3.10 -4.89
N ILE A 3 -1.66 -4.01 -5.07
CA ILE A 3 -2.83 -4.09 -4.20
C ILE A 3 -2.47 -4.57 -2.78
N ILE A 4 -1.52 -5.51 -2.66
CA ILE A 4 -0.99 -5.95 -1.36
C ILE A 4 -0.27 -4.78 -0.68
N GLU A 5 0.58 -4.05 -1.40
CA GLU A 5 1.29 -2.89 -0.85
C GLU A 5 0.32 -1.77 -0.45
N ALA A 6 -0.76 -1.55 -1.21
CA ALA A 6 -1.81 -0.61 -0.84
C ALA A 6 -2.53 -1.01 0.45
N PHE A 7 -2.89 -2.28 0.59
CA PHE A 7 -3.47 -2.81 1.83
C PHE A 7 -2.52 -2.66 3.02
N LEU A 8 -1.27 -3.06 2.86
CA LEU A 8 -0.27 -2.92 3.93
C LEU A 8 -0.08 -1.45 4.36
N THR A 9 -0.18 -0.51 3.42
CA THR A 9 -0.16 0.93 3.73
C THR A 9 -1.41 1.34 4.51
N LEU A 10 -2.58 0.87 4.10
CA LEU A 10 -3.85 1.15 4.76
C LEU A 10 -3.86 0.61 6.20
N GLU A 11 -3.41 -0.63 6.40
CA GLU A 11 -3.29 -1.25 7.70
C GLU A 11 -2.26 -0.52 8.58
N TYR A 12 -1.09 -0.20 8.03
CA TYR A 12 -0.02 0.51 8.73
C TYR A 12 -0.45 1.89 9.24
N LEU A 13 -1.31 2.59 8.49
CA LEU A 13 -1.74 3.95 8.83
C LEU A 13 -3.03 3.97 9.67
N PHE A 14 -3.97 3.04 9.43
CA PHE A 14 -5.33 3.20 9.92
C PHE A 14 -5.89 2.02 10.71
N PHE A 15 -5.55 0.78 10.38
CA PHE A 15 -6.20 -0.39 11.00
C PHE A 15 -5.52 -0.83 12.29
N ASN A 16 -4.20 -0.66 12.40
CA ASN A 16 -3.47 -1.01 13.60
C ASN A 16 -3.95 -0.20 14.81
N ASP A 17 -3.89 -0.82 16.00
CA ASP A 17 -4.17 -0.14 17.27
C ASP A 17 -2.99 0.75 17.65
N LEU A 18 -3.04 1.97 17.13
CA LEU A 18 -2.05 3.02 17.36
C LEU A 18 -2.65 4.13 18.23
N THR A 19 -1.81 4.76 19.04
CA THR A 19 -2.17 6.04 19.61
C THR A 19 -2.42 7.06 18.52
N GLN A 20 -3.23 8.08 18.79
CA GLN A 20 -3.48 9.14 17.81
C GLN A 20 -2.18 9.85 17.41
N GLU A 21 -1.25 10.01 18.35
CA GLU A 21 0.04 10.63 18.11
C GLU A 21 0.92 9.80 17.17
N GLU A 22 0.99 8.48 17.35
CA GLU A 22 1.73 7.60 16.46
C GLU A 22 1.11 7.55 15.06
N ARG A 23 -0.22 7.52 14.99
CA ARG A 23 -0.94 7.57 13.71
C ARG A 23 -0.65 8.86 12.96
N ASN A 24 -0.72 10.00 13.62
CA ASN A 24 -0.38 11.30 13.03
C ASN A 24 1.05 11.31 12.52
N PHE A 25 2.00 10.81 13.32
CA PHE A 25 3.40 10.72 12.94
C PHE A 25 3.60 9.90 11.67
N ARG A 26 3.05 8.67 11.62
CA ARG A 26 3.14 7.80 10.44
C ARG A 26 2.50 8.45 9.21
N PHE A 27 1.35 9.08 9.40
CA PHE A 27 0.60 9.76 8.34
C PHE A 27 1.37 10.96 7.77
N TYR A 28 1.99 11.79 8.61
CA TYR A 28 2.81 12.92 8.17
C TYR A 28 4.05 12.47 7.39
N VAL A 29 4.73 11.42 7.86
CA VAL A 29 5.86 10.81 7.15
C VAL A 29 5.42 10.33 5.75
N TRP A 30 4.28 9.66 5.66
CA TRP A 30 3.70 9.21 4.40
C TRP A 30 3.30 10.36 3.46
N GLN A 31 2.67 11.41 3.99
CA GLN A 31 2.31 12.61 3.22
C GLN A 31 3.53 13.31 2.63
N ILE A 32 4.58 13.52 3.42
CA ILE A 32 5.83 14.12 2.92
C ILE A 32 6.40 13.30 1.77
N SER A 33 6.39 11.97 1.87
CA SER A 33 6.84 11.11 0.79
C SER A 33 6.05 11.32 -0.50
N GLY A 34 4.72 11.44 -0.41
CA GLY A 34 3.86 11.71 -1.55
C GLY A 34 4.14 13.06 -2.20
N TYR A 35 4.27 14.12 -1.39
CA TYR A 35 4.62 15.45 -1.89
C TYR A 35 6.00 15.48 -2.56
N LYS A 36 7.01 14.87 -1.93
CA LYS A 36 8.36 14.83 -2.49
C LYS A 36 8.43 14.04 -3.78
N SER A 37 7.76 12.91 -3.87
CA SER A 37 7.66 12.12 -5.11
C SER A 37 7.07 12.97 -6.24
N ARG A 38 6.05 13.76 -5.96
CA ARG A 38 5.44 14.67 -6.93
C ARG A 38 6.36 15.82 -7.30
N GLN A 39 7.04 16.46 -6.33
CA GLN A 39 8.03 17.50 -6.58
C GLN A 39 9.13 17.00 -7.53
N ASN A 40 9.72 15.84 -7.23
CA ASN A 40 10.76 15.23 -8.05
C ASN A 40 10.28 14.94 -9.48
N PHE A 41 9.09 14.36 -9.63
CA PHE A 41 8.51 14.06 -10.92
C PHE A 41 8.33 15.32 -11.81
N PHE A 42 7.92 16.44 -11.23
CA PHE A 42 7.74 17.68 -11.99
C PHE A 42 9.05 18.42 -12.23
N ASN A 43 10.00 18.35 -11.31
CA ASN A 43 11.33 18.96 -11.49
C ASN A 43 12.08 18.36 -12.70
N GLU A 44 11.80 17.11 -13.06
CA GLU A 44 12.40 16.42 -14.21
C GLU A 44 11.76 16.83 -15.56
N ARG A 45 10.60 17.52 -15.55
CA ARG A 45 9.80 17.79 -16.76
C ARG A 45 10.04 19.14 -17.43
N GLY A 46 10.83 20.04 -16.84
CA GLY A 46 11.08 21.38 -17.40
C GLY A 46 9.92 22.34 -17.22
N GLU A 47 9.47 23.01 -18.28
CA GLU A 47 8.41 24.04 -18.18
C GLU A 47 7.08 23.48 -17.67
N LEU A 48 6.55 24.10 -16.62
CA LEU A 48 5.29 23.73 -15.98
C LEU A 48 4.23 24.83 -16.20
N LYS A 49 2.98 24.41 -16.30
CA LYS A 49 1.84 25.35 -16.28
C LYS A 49 1.79 26.10 -14.94
N GLU A 50 1.37 27.35 -14.97
CA GLU A 50 1.33 28.24 -13.80
C GLU A 50 0.59 27.61 -12.59
N ASN A 51 -0.59 27.02 -12.82
CA ASN A 51 -1.37 26.35 -11.78
C ASN A 51 -0.65 25.16 -11.13
N VAL A 52 0.21 24.46 -11.86
CA VAL A 52 1.04 23.38 -11.32
C VAL A 52 2.14 23.95 -10.45
N THR A 53 2.78 25.02 -10.90
CA THR A 53 3.84 25.71 -10.16
C THR A 53 3.34 26.26 -8.83
N GLU A 54 2.14 26.86 -8.80
CA GLU A 54 1.52 27.37 -7.58
C GLU A 54 1.21 26.23 -6.59
N LYS A 55 0.65 25.13 -7.09
CA LYS A 55 0.39 23.92 -6.28
C LYS A 55 1.68 23.36 -5.66
N LEU A 56 2.77 23.29 -6.44
CA LEU A 56 4.06 22.81 -5.93
C LEU A 56 4.63 23.73 -4.84
N LYS A 57 4.47 25.06 -4.95
CA LYS A 57 4.85 26.02 -3.89
C LYS A 57 4.06 25.79 -2.61
N THR A 58 2.75 25.56 -2.72
CA THR A 58 1.89 25.23 -1.56
C THR A 58 2.34 23.95 -0.89
N GLU A 59 2.65 22.92 -1.67
CA GLU A 59 3.15 21.63 -1.15
C GLU A 59 4.51 21.78 -0.44
N LEU A 60 5.41 22.62 -0.95
CA LEU A 60 6.69 22.89 -0.27
C LEU A 60 6.48 23.51 1.11
N SER A 61 5.51 24.43 1.24
CA SER A 61 5.15 25.02 2.53
C SER A 61 4.58 23.99 3.48
N GLU A 62 3.74 23.10 2.97
CA GLU A 62 3.16 22.00 3.75
C GLU A 62 4.23 20.97 4.18
N ILE A 63 5.17 20.61 3.32
CA ILE A 63 6.32 19.77 3.68
C ILE A 63 7.09 20.37 4.86
N LYS A 64 7.36 21.68 4.85
CA LYS A 64 8.05 22.35 5.95
C LYS A 64 7.25 22.26 7.25
N ARG A 65 5.94 22.52 7.20
CA ARG A 65 5.06 22.41 8.36
C ARG A 65 5.05 20.98 8.93
N LEU A 66 4.85 19.98 8.07
CA LEU A 66 4.80 18.57 8.50
C LEU A 66 6.13 18.09 9.08
N LYS A 67 7.27 18.56 8.57
CA LYS A 67 8.58 18.25 9.15
C LYS A 67 8.69 18.71 10.59
N LEU A 68 8.27 19.93 10.89
CA LEU A 68 8.28 20.44 12.26
C LEU A 68 7.41 19.60 13.20
N GLU A 69 6.24 19.13 12.72
CA GLU A 69 5.38 18.26 13.52
C GLU A 69 6.00 16.87 13.74
N ILE A 70 6.67 16.31 12.73
CA ILE A 70 7.41 15.05 12.83
C ILE A 70 8.55 15.16 13.85
N GLU A 71 9.33 16.23 13.80
CA GLU A 71 10.49 16.46 14.69
C GLU A 71 10.07 16.63 16.17
N LYS A 72 8.89 17.21 16.43
CA LYS A 72 8.32 17.32 17.78
C LYS A 72 7.82 15.99 18.33
N SER A 73 7.49 15.04 17.47
CA SER A 73 6.92 13.77 17.89
C SER A 73 7.94 12.90 18.63
N PRO A 74 7.58 12.24 19.75
CA PRO A 74 8.45 11.27 20.43
C PRO A 74 8.86 10.11 19.52
N TYR A 75 8.07 9.82 18.48
CA TYR A 75 8.35 8.77 17.50
C TYR A 75 9.44 9.16 16.48
N PHE A 76 9.84 10.44 16.43
CA PHE A 76 10.95 10.87 15.54
C PHE A 76 12.24 10.07 15.77
N LYS A 77 12.53 9.75 17.03
CA LYS A 77 13.69 8.95 17.42
C LYS A 77 13.66 7.50 16.88
N THR A 78 12.49 7.02 16.46
CA THR A 78 12.33 5.68 15.89
C THR A 78 12.83 5.62 14.43
N ILE A 79 13.02 6.78 13.78
CA ILE A 79 13.58 6.83 12.43
C ILE A 79 15.05 6.49 12.50
N LYS A 80 15.44 5.42 11.85
CA LYS A 80 16.84 5.01 11.76
C LYS A 80 17.68 6.12 11.13
N LYS A 81 18.88 6.39 11.67
CA LYS A 81 19.82 7.41 11.16
C LYS A 81 19.99 7.34 9.64
N GLN A 82 20.13 6.15 9.09
CA GLN A 82 20.25 5.90 7.65
C GLN A 82 19.01 6.28 6.81
N ASN A 83 17.87 6.55 7.45
CA ASN A 83 16.62 6.94 6.78
C ASN A 83 16.32 8.44 6.94
N LEU A 84 17.03 9.15 7.83
CA LEU A 84 16.80 10.58 8.05
C LEU A 84 17.02 11.39 6.76
N TYR A 85 18.11 11.11 6.03
CA TYR A 85 18.35 11.78 4.75
C TYR A 85 17.27 11.49 3.70
N LYS A 86 16.65 10.30 3.74
CA LYS A 86 15.54 9.97 2.82
C LYS A 86 14.32 10.81 3.09
N LEU A 87 14.02 11.09 4.36
CA LEU A 87 12.92 11.99 4.73
C LEU A 87 13.14 13.37 4.11
N ASP A 88 14.39 13.83 4.05
CA ASP A 88 14.74 15.13 3.50
C ASP A 88 14.81 15.18 1.98
N THR A 89 15.34 14.16 1.34
CA THR A 89 15.64 14.17 -0.10
C THR A 89 14.51 13.55 -0.93
N TYR A 90 14.12 12.33 -0.63
CA TYR A 90 13.19 11.53 -1.46
C TYR A 90 11.83 11.29 -0.80
N GLY A 91 11.73 11.59 0.49
CA GLY A 91 10.63 11.15 1.32
C GLY A 91 10.82 9.70 1.79
N LEU A 92 10.16 9.38 2.90
CA LEU A 92 10.17 8.05 3.53
C LEU A 92 8.71 7.61 3.69
N PRO A 93 8.15 6.78 2.78
CA PRO A 93 6.73 6.46 2.79
C PRO A 93 6.31 5.62 4.00
N ARG A 94 7.25 4.93 4.63
CA ARG A 94 7.05 4.06 5.79
C ARG A 94 8.36 3.80 6.51
N LEU A 95 8.27 3.50 7.79
CA LEU A 95 9.44 3.22 8.63
C LEU A 95 10.01 1.81 8.43
N GLU A 96 9.20 0.91 7.88
CA GLU A 96 9.52 -0.50 7.75
C GLU A 96 9.51 -0.97 6.29
N SER A 97 10.21 -2.08 6.02
CA SER A 97 10.18 -2.72 4.71
C SER A 97 8.84 -3.43 4.44
N TRP A 98 8.50 -3.62 3.17
CA TRP A 98 7.29 -4.37 2.78
C TRP A 98 7.25 -5.78 3.37
N SER A 99 8.39 -6.48 3.37
CA SER A 99 8.48 -7.82 3.94
C SER A 99 8.23 -7.85 5.44
N LYS A 100 8.62 -6.79 6.17
CA LYS A 100 8.34 -6.68 7.61
C LYS A 100 6.88 -6.34 7.85
N LEU A 101 6.32 -5.38 7.11
CA LEU A 101 4.90 -5.04 7.20
C LEU A 101 4.02 -6.26 6.90
N LEU A 102 4.33 -7.03 5.86
CA LEU A 102 3.58 -8.23 5.52
C LEU A 102 3.61 -9.29 6.62
N LYS A 103 4.76 -9.48 7.29
CA LYS A 103 4.86 -10.40 8.43
C LYS A 103 4.12 -9.94 9.68
N GLN A 104 3.90 -8.65 9.82
CA GLN A 104 3.22 -8.03 10.96
C GLN A 104 1.74 -7.75 10.68
N SER A 105 1.31 -7.92 9.43
CA SER A 105 -0.07 -7.66 9.00
C SER A 105 -1.00 -8.79 9.41
N THR A 106 -2.30 -8.51 9.35
CA THR A 106 -3.36 -9.50 9.52
C THR A 106 -3.48 -10.47 8.34
N LEU A 107 -2.76 -10.23 7.24
CA LEU A 107 -2.79 -11.05 6.04
C LEU A 107 -2.18 -12.43 6.27
N LYS A 108 -2.87 -13.48 5.88
CA LYS A 108 -2.40 -14.87 5.97
C LYS A 108 -1.11 -15.08 5.17
N THR A 109 0.00 -15.20 5.89
CA THR A 109 1.35 -15.23 5.30
C THR A 109 1.54 -16.39 4.31
N SER A 110 0.88 -17.53 4.52
CA SER A 110 0.90 -18.68 3.60
C SER A 110 0.33 -18.34 2.21
N ILE A 111 -0.64 -17.44 2.12
CA ILE A 111 -1.27 -17.00 0.87
C ILE A 111 -0.54 -15.79 0.30
N PHE A 112 -0.46 -14.71 1.09
CA PHE A 112 0.00 -13.42 0.59
C PHE A 112 1.52 -13.31 0.52
N GLY A 113 2.27 -14.04 1.35
CA GLY A 113 3.72 -14.08 1.30
C GLY A 113 4.24 -14.69 0.00
N THR A 114 3.65 -15.80 -0.43
CA THR A 114 3.98 -16.46 -1.69
C THR A 114 3.56 -15.60 -2.89
N SER A 115 2.33 -15.08 -2.86
CA SER A 115 1.81 -14.20 -3.91
C SER A 115 2.64 -12.94 -4.05
N TYR A 116 3.05 -12.31 -2.94
CA TYR A 116 3.88 -11.11 -2.95
C TYR A 116 5.24 -11.37 -3.61
N LYS A 117 5.91 -12.47 -3.26
CA LYS A 117 7.19 -12.84 -3.87
C LYS A 117 7.05 -13.08 -5.37
N LEU A 118 6.04 -13.86 -5.76
CA LEU A 118 5.79 -14.17 -7.16
C LEU A 118 5.57 -12.89 -7.98
N TYR A 119 4.62 -12.04 -7.57
CA TYR A 119 4.31 -10.80 -8.29
C TYR A 119 5.42 -9.75 -8.19
N SER A 120 6.26 -9.80 -7.16
CA SER A 120 7.44 -8.94 -7.06
C SER A 120 8.46 -9.30 -8.14
N ASN A 121 8.71 -10.59 -8.38
CA ASN A 121 9.61 -11.05 -9.44
C ASN A 121 9.15 -10.60 -10.82
N TYR A 122 7.84 -10.69 -11.11
CA TYR A 122 7.28 -10.18 -12.36
C TYR A 122 7.41 -8.66 -12.49
N ALA A 123 7.15 -7.92 -11.43
CA ALA A 123 7.23 -6.47 -11.44
C ALA A 123 8.66 -5.93 -11.63
N HIS A 124 9.67 -6.70 -11.25
CA HIS A 124 11.08 -6.35 -11.40
C HIS A 124 11.77 -7.04 -12.59
N SER A 125 11.00 -7.74 -13.45
CA SER A 125 11.53 -8.45 -14.60
C SER A 125 12.69 -9.39 -14.23
N GLU A 126 12.59 -10.06 -13.08
CA GLU A 126 13.59 -11.01 -12.61
C GLU A 126 13.73 -12.16 -13.61
N PHE A 127 14.94 -12.73 -13.70
CA PHE A 127 15.24 -13.80 -14.66
C PHE A 127 14.23 -14.96 -14.62
N ILE A 128 13.75 -15.34 -13.43
CA ILE A 128 12.76 -16.39 -13.25
C ILE A 128 11.42 -16.03 -13.89
N SER A 129 11.02 -14.75 -13.87
CA SER A 129 9.79 -14.30 -14.52
C SER A 129 9.90 -14.37 -16.04
N LEU A 130 11.08 -14.07 -16.60
CA LEU A 130 11.34 -14.21 -18.03
C LEU A 130 11.28 -15.68 -18.48
N ILE A 131 11.85 -16.62 -17.70
CA ILE A 131 11.71 -18.04 -17.98
C ILE A 131 10.25 -18.48 -17.98
N GLN A 132 9.48 -18.04 -16.98
CA GLN A 132 8.07 -18.38 -16.87
C GLN A 132 7.24 -17.77 -18.02
N MET A 133 7.56 -16.54 -18.43
CA MET A 133 6.92 -15.90 -19.59
C MET A 133 7.28 -16.60 -20.91
N ASN A 134 8.51 -17.10 -21.07
CA ASN A 134 8.95 -17.86 -22.23
C ASN A 134 8.48 -19.32 -22.22
N GLY A 135 7.94 -19.79 -21.10
CA GLY A 135 7.30 -21.10 -21.03
C GLY A 135 6.14 -21.19 -22.01
N LYS A 136 6.11 -22.28 -22.79
CA LYS A 136 5.14 -22.47 -23.89
C LYS A 136 3.67 -22.28 -23.52
N SER A 137 3.33 -22.44 -22.24
CA SER A 137 1.99 -22.33 -21.70
C SER A 137 1.51 -20.89 -21.50
N THR A 138 2.40 -19.96 -21.14
CA THR A 138 2.02 -18.59 -20.80
C THR A 138 1.70 -17.70 -21.99
N LEU A 139 2.19 -18.05 -23.19
CA LEU A 139 1.93 -17.31 -24.43
C LEU A 139 0.66 -17.76 -25.15
N ASN A 140 0.11 -18.93 -24.84
CA ASN A 140 -1.12 -19.43 -25.43
C ASN A 140 -2.35 -18.83 -24.72
N LYS A 141 -3.01 -17.85 -25.36
CA LYS A 141 -4.32 -17.37 -24.91
C LYS A 141 -5.26 -18.56 -24.71
N GLY A 142 -5.83 -18.66 -23.48
CA GLY A 142 -6.80 -19.72 -23.16
C GLY A 142 -6.19 -21.04 -22.71
N SER A 143 -4.86 -21.15 -22.53
CA SER A 143 -4.30 -22.33 -21.89
C SER A 143 -4.83 -22.45 -20.44
N LYS A 144 -4.94 -23.69 -19.94
CA LYS A 144 -5.39 -23.95 -18.56
C LYS A 144 -4.51 -23.23 -17.55
N GLU A 145 -3.20 -23.30 -17.72
CA GLU A 145 -2.19 -22.68 -16.84
C GLU A 145 -2.34 -21.16 -16.79
N ASN A 146 -2.61 -20.53 -17.95
CA ASN A 146 -2.82 -19.09 -18.01
C ASN A 146 -4.12 -18.67 -17.31
N ASN A 147 -5.20 -19.44 -17.52
CA ASN A 147 -6.47 -19.21 -16.86
C ASN A 147 -6.34 -19.40 -15.33
N ASP A 148 -5.63 -20.43 -14.85
CA ASP A 148 -5.38 -20.68 -13.44
C ASP A 148 -4.56 -19.53 -12.81
N ALA A 149 -3.56 -18.99 -13.50
CA ALA A 149 -2.79 -17.84 -13.05
C ALA A 149 -3.65 -16.58 -12.91
N ILE A 150 -4.51 -16.31 -13.90
CA ILE A 150 -5.46 -15.19 -13.87
C ILE A 150 -6.45 -15.35 -12.72
N LEU A 151 -7.05 -16.54 -12.58
CA LEU A 151 -7.99 -16.82 -11.50
C LEU A 151 -7.34 -16.67 -10.11
N THR A 152 -6.09 -17.10 -9.96
CA THR A 152 -5.32 -16.93 -8.73
C THR A 152 -5.11 -15.45 -8.41
N ALA A 153 -4.72 -14.65 -9.40
CA ALA A 153 -4.57 -13.22 -9.23
C ALA A 153 -5.88 -12.53 -8.83
N LEU A 154 -6.99 -12.90 -9.50
CA LEU A 154 -8.33 -12.37 -9.17
C LEU A 154 -8.77 -12.75 -7.76
N ARG A 155 -8.49 -13.97 -7.29
CA ARG A 155 -8.77 -14.41 -5.91
C ARG A 155 -8.00 -13.57 -4.90
N VAL A 156 -6.71 -13.33 -5.14
CA VAL A 156 -5.89 -12.47 -4.26
C VAL A 156 -6.47 -11.05 -4.22
N VAL A 157 -6.84 -10.47 -5.36
CA VAL A 157 -7.46 -9.14 -5.41
C VAL A 157 -8.78 -9.12 -4.64
N LYS A 158 -9.63 -10.14 -4.84
CA LYS A 158 -10.92 -10.26 -4.14
C LYS A 158 -10.74 -10.34 -2.62
N MET A 159 -9.83 -11.19 -2.16
CA MET A 159 -9.53 -11.30 -0.73
C MET A 159 -9.07 -9.97 -0.13
N ILE A 160 -8.09 -9.31 -0.74
CA ILE A 160 -7.58 -8.01 -0.26
C ILE A 160 -8.71 -6.98 -0.19
N ASN A 161 -9.58 -6.90 -1.19
CA ASN A 161 -10.71 -5.98 -1.17
C ASN A 161 -11.67 -6.30 -0.02
N CYS A 162 -12.02 -7.57 0.19
CA CYS A 162 -12.90 -7.98 1.28
C CYS A 162 -12.30 -7.66 2.65
N ILE A 163 -11.02 -7.97 2.87
CA ILE A 163 -10.28 -7.64 4.10
C ILE A 163 -10.26 -6.12 4.32
N SER A 164 -10.02 -5.34 3.26
CA SER A 164 -10.04 -3.88 3.33
C SER A 164 -11.42 -3.33 3.73
N ILE A 165 -12.49 -3.87 3.14
CA ILE A 165 -13.87 -3.47 3.46
C ILE A 165 -14.18 -3.74 4.94
N VAL A 166 -13.82 -4.94 5.43
CA VAL A 166 -14.05 -5.30 6.84
C VAL A 166 -13.18 -4.43 7.77
N GLY A 167 -11.92 -4.17 7.43
CA GLY A 167 -11.07 -3.27 8.18
C GLY A 167 -11.62 -1.84 8.25
N LEU A 168 -12.10 -1.31 7.13
CA LEU A 168 -12.76 0.00 7.09
C LEU A 168 -14.05 0.03 7.91
N LYS A 169 -14.90 -1.00 7.77
CA LYS A 169 -16.14 -1.16 8.56
C LYS A 169 -15.85 -1.12 10.06
N ASN A 170 -14.83 -1.85 10.49
CA ASN A 170 -14.49 -1.96 11.91
C ASN A 170 -13.84 -0.68 12.48
N LYS A 171 -13.27 0.17 11.63
CA LYS A 171 -12.52 1.35 12.07
C LYS A 171 -13.28 2.66 11.91
N PHE A 172 -14.24 2.74 10.98
CA PHE A 172 -14.93 3.98 10.63
C PHE A 172 -16.45 3.81 10.60
N ASP A 173 -17.17 4.60 11.40
CA ASP A 173 -18.63 4.56 11.49
C ASP A 173 -19.34 4.74 10.14
N PHE A 174 -18.83 5.65 9.29
CA PHE A 174 -19.41 5.85 7.96
C PHE A 174 -19.30 4.60 7.10
N ALA A 175 -18.19 3.87 7.18
CA ALA A 175 -17.98 2.63 6.41
C ALA A 175 -18.85 1.49 6.94
N SER A 176 -19.06 1.43 8.26
CA SER A 176 -20.02 0.50 8.87
C SER A 176 -21.43 0.76 8.36
N LYS A 177 -21.89 2.01 8.34
CA LYS A 177 -23.21 2.39 7.80
C LYS A 177 -23.37 2.06 6.31
N VAL A 178 -22.29 2.13 5.53
CA VAL A 178 -22.32 1.72 4.11
C VAL A 178 -22.40 0.20 3.99
N PHE A 179 -21.62 -0.53 4.80
CA PHE A 179 -21.62 -1.99 4.80
C PHE A 179 -23.01 -2.57 5.13
N GLU A 180 -23.73 -1.97 6.08
CA GLU A 180 -25.08 -2.43 6.45
C GLU A 180 -26.10 -2.28 5.32
N LYS A 181 -25.86 -1.47 4.31
CA LYS A 181 -26.74 -1.32 3.13
C LYS A 181 -26.54 -2.42 2.09
N TYR A 182 -25.50 -3.23 2.18
CA TYR A 182 -25.34 -4.37 1.27
C TYR A 182 -26.40 -5.44 1.57
N ASP A 183 -26.79 -6.19 0.54
CA ASP A 183 -27.60 -7.39 0.69
C ASP A 183 -26.85 -8.49 1.46
N GLU A 184 -27.58 -9.45 2.00
CA GLU A 184 -27.02 -10.50 2.85
C GLU A 184 -26.04 -11.44 2.10
N GLU A 185 -26.27 -11.67 0.82
CA GLU A 185 -25.37 -12.49 0.00
C GLU A 185 -24.00 -11.78 -0.17
N THR A 186 -24.03 -10.48 -0.46
CA THR A 186 -22.82 -9.64 -0.56
C THR A 186 -22.08 -9.59 0.77
N LYS A 187 -22.77 -9.34 1.90
CA LYS A 187 -22.17 -9.35 3.24
C LYS A 187 -21.51 -10.69 3.55
N THR A 188 -22.22 -11.78 3.34
CA THR A 188 -21.71 -13.15 3.57
C THR A 188 -20.46 -13.42 2.73
N THR A 189 -20.49 -13.03 1.47
CA THR A 189 -19.35 -13.19 0.55
C THR A 189 -18.12 -12.39 1.04
N ILE A 190 -18.32 -11.15 1.47
CA ILE A 190 -17.23 -10.30 1.99
C ILE A 190 -16.64 -10.93 3.27
N LEU A 191 -17.48 -11.32 4.21
CA LEU A 191 -17.04 -11.91 5.47
C LEU A 191 -16.30 -13.25 5.25
N PHE A 192 -16.80 -14.10 4.37
CA PHE A 192 -16.15 -15.36 4.01
C PHE A 192 -14.71 -15.13 3.48
N TRP A 193 -14.55 -14.22 2.50
CA TRP A 193 -13.24 -13.96 1.93
C TRP A 193 -12.29 -13.22 2.88
N ASN A 194 -12.84 -12.41 3.78
CA ASN A 194 -12.07 -11.82 4.86
C ASN A 194 -11.50 -12.90 5.79
N GLU A 195 -12.36 -13.78 6.33
CA GLU A 195 -11.97 -14.86 7.24
C GLU A 195 -10.95 -15.80 6.60
N PHE A 196 -11.13 -16.11 5.31
CA PHE A 196 -10.21 -16.97 4.58
C PHE A 196 -8.82 -16.35 4.42
N GLY A 197 -8.73 -15.05 4.31
CA GLY A 197 -7.49 -14.31 3.99
C GLY A 197 -6.72 -13.75 5.18
N ILE A 198 -7.27 -13.79 6.40
CA ILE A 198 -6.59 -13.34 7.63
C ILE A 198 -6.12 -14.51 8.48
N GLU A 199 -5.10 -14.28 9.34
CA GLU A 199 -4.63 -15.23 10.37
C GLU A 199 -5.51 -15.20 11.60
#